data_bc8a2ed589549c2dcc22949857a183c2
#
_entry.id   bc8a2ed589549c2dcc22949857a183c2
#
_cell.length_a   1.000
_cell.length_b   1.000
_cell.length_c   1.000
_cell.angle_alpha   90.00
_cell.angle_beta   90.00
_cell.angle_gamma   90.00
#
_symmetry.space_group_name_H-M   'P 1'
#
loop_
_entity.id
_entity.type
_entity.pdbx_description
1 polymer ?
#
loop_
_entity_poly.entity_id
_entity_poly.type
_entity_poly.pdbx_seq_one_letter_code
_entity_poly.pdbx_strand_id
1 'polypeptide(L)'
;MDCSGYVRTVLLQHDMIIPRDASQQAVTGQRIEIAKDFSNLQPGDLVFFGRVADGKERVGHVAFYLGNKEFIHCLGLVERSSFDPTAPNYDAYNTGRMLFAARVLPYINKEKGLNTTDQNPYYQANFE
;
A
#
# COMPACT_ATOMS: atom_id res chain seq x y z
N MET A 1 13.85 -7.54 -2.54
CA MET A 1 12.65 -7.22 -1.72
C MET A 1 11.45 -7.13 -2.63
N ASP A 2 10.31 -7.70 -2.25
CA ASP A 2 9.07 -7.58 -3.02
C ASP A 2 8.24 -6.36 -2.60
N CYS A 3 7.12 -6.13 -3.28
CA CYS A 3 6.30 -4.93 -3.07
C CYS A 3 5.71 -4.84 -1.65
N SER A 4 5.10 -5.92 -1.17
CA SER A 4 4.50 -5.95 0.17
C SER A 4 5.56 -5.95 1.27
N GLY A 5 6.70 -6.58 1.02
CA GLY A 5 7.84 -6.53 1.94
C GLY A 5 8.41 -5.13 2.07
N TYR A 6 8.48 -4.38 0.97
CA TYR A 6 8.88 -2.98 0.99
C TYR A 6 7.92 -2.13 1.85
N VAL A 7 6.61 -2.27 1.62
CA VAL A 7 5.60 -1.56 2.41
C VAL A 7 5.75 -1.88 3.89
N ARG A 8 5.85 -3.16 4.23
CA ARG A 8 6.02 -3.59 5.63
C ARG A 8 7.29 -3.00 6.26
N THR A 9 8.40 -3.00 5.52
CA THR A 9 9.68 -2.48 6.00
C THR A 9 9.61 -0.98 6.26
N VAL A 10 9.02 -0.21 5.34
CA VAL A 10 8.88 1.24 5.51
C VAL A 10 8.03 1.57 6.74
N LEU A 11 6.88 0.91 6.89
CA LEU A 11 6.00 1.14 8.04
C LEU A 11 6.66 0.71 9.35
N LEU A 12 7.42 -0.37 9.35
CA LEU A 12 8.12 -0.83 10.55
C LEU A 12 9.18 0.19 11.02
N GLN A 13 9.83 0.89 10.10
CA GLN A 13 10.77 1.96 10.44
C GLN A 13 10.10 3.13 11.17
N HIS A 14 8.78 3.24 11.05
CA HIS A 14 7.95 4.22 11.77
C HIS A 14 7.17 3.58 12.92
N ASP A 15 7.62 2.44 13.41
CA ASP A 15 7.02 1.69 14.52
C ASP A 15 5.59 1.23 14.23
N MET A 16 5.27 0.99 12.97
CA MET A 16 3.95 0.50 12.55
C MET A 16 4.07 -0.90 11.94
N ILE A 17 3.13 -1.78 12.28
CA ILE A 17 3.13 -3.17 11.84
C ILE A 17 1.91 -3.43 10.97
N ILE A 18 2.15 -3.98 9.79
CA ILE A 18 1.12 -4.35 8.81
C ILE A 18 1.36 -5.82 8.40
N PRO A 19 0.33 -6.53 7.94
CA PRO A 19 0.52 -7.90 7.42
C PRO A 19 1.56 -7.97 6.31
N ARG A 20 2.16 -9.15 6.14
CA ARG A 20 3.29 -9.37 5.22
C ARG A 20 2.88 -9.36 3.75
N ASP A 21 1.71 -9.90 3.41
CA ASP A 21 1.30 -10.09 2.03
C ASP A 21 0.38 -8.98 1.54
N ALA A 22 0.48 -8.63 0.25
CA ALA A 22 -0.33 -7.56 -0.34
C ALA A 22 -1.83 -7.82 -0.19
N SER A 23 -2.28 -9.07 -0.36
CA SER A 23 -3.69 -9.43 -0.20
C SER A 23 -4.20 -9.19 1.23
N GLN A 24 -3.36 -9.40 2.23
CA GLN A 24 -3.68 -9.13 3.63
C GLN A 24 -3.61 -7.63 3.94
N GLN A 25 -2.64 -6.93 3.36
CA GLN A 25 -2.53 -5.47 3.49
C GLN A 25 -3.75 -4.78 2.89
N ALA A 26 -4.32 -5.35 1.85
CA ALA A 26 -5.49 -4.79 1.14
C ALA A 26 -6.76 -4.71 1.99
N VAL A 27 -6.86 -5.50 3.06
CA VAL A 27 -8.01 -5.46 3.97
C VAL A 27 -7.70 -4.72 5.28
N THR A 28 -6.55 -4.03 5.32
CA THR A 28 -6.14 -3.22 6.46
C THR A 28 -6.59 -1.77 6.27
N GLY A 29 -7.14 -1.15 7.30
CA GLY A 29 -7.57 0.24 7.26
C GLY A 29 -8.87 0.45 6.49
N GLN A 30 -9.04 1.66 5.96
CA GLN A 30 -10.23 2.06 5.22
C GLN A 30 -10.04 1.89 3.73
N ARG A 31 -10.92 1.14 3.10
CA ARG A 31 -10.93 1.00 1.63
C ARG A 31 -11.34 2.32 0.97
N ILE A 32 -10.58 2.73 -0.04
CA ILE A 32 -10.82 3.93 -0.84
C ILE A 32 -11.02 3.51 -2.29
N GLU A 33 -12.17 3.87 -2.86
CA GLU A 33 -12.39 3.73 -4.31
C GLU A 33 -11.73 4.93 -4.97
N ILE A 34 -10.78 4.68 -5.87
CA ILE A 34 -9.93 5.72 -6.43
C ILE A 34 -10.70 6.57 -7.44
N ALA A 35 -10.75 7.88 -7.23
CA ALA A 35 -11.34 8.82 -8.17
C ALA A 35 -10.50 8.90 -9.46
N LYS A 36 -11.15 9.21 -10.59
CA LYS A 36 -10.47 9.27 -11.90
C LYS A 36 -9.32 10.26 -11.93
N ASP A 37 -9.42 11.34 -11.19
CA ASP A 37 -8.39 12.38 -11.09
C ASP A 37 -7.47 12.19 -9.88
N PHE A 38 -7.62 11.10 -9.13
CA PHE A 38 -6.82 10.76 -7.94
C PHE A 38 -6.98 11.77 -6.79
N SER A 39 -7.99 12.65 -6.85
CA SER A 39 -8.16 13.73 -5.88
C SER A 39 -8.47 13.26 -4.46
N ASN A 40 -9.02 12.04 -4.31
CA ASN A 40 -9.36 11.49 -3.00
C ASN A 40 -8.22 10.68 -2.35
N LEU A 41 -7.07 10.56 -3.02
CA LEU A 41 -5.91 9.91 -2.44
C LEU A 41 -5.05 10.91 -1.66
N GLN A 42 -4.45 10.42 -0.57
CA GLN A 42 -3.54 11.20 0.28
C GLN A 42 -2.18 10.52 0.32
N PRO A 43 -1.09 11.29 0.46
CA PRO A 43 0.23 10.69 0.65
C PRO A 43 0.22 9.70 1.81
N GLY A 44 0.82 8.52 1.58
CA GLY A 44 0.83 7.43 2.55
C GLY A 44 -0.29 6.41 2.36
N ASP A 45 -1.29 6.68 1.52
CA ASP A 45 -2.28 5.68 1.15
C ASP A 45 -1.59 4.54 0.41
N LEU A 46 -2.09 3.31 0.62
CA LEU A 46 -1.63 2.15 -0.13
C LEU A 46 -2.52 1.99 -1.36
N VAL A 47 -1.90 1.83 -2.53
CA VAL A 47 -2.62 1.56 -3.78
C VAL A 47 -2.36 0.11 -4.16
N PHE A 48 -3.43 -0.62 -4.49
CA PHE A 48 -3.37 -2.04 -4.82
C PHE A 48 -3.66 -2.25 -6.30
N PHE A 49 -2.88 -3.14 -6.89
CA PHE A 49 -2.94 -3.48 -8.30
C PHE A 49 -3.16 -4.97 -8.47
N GLY A 50 -3.79 -5.36 -9.56
CA GLY A 50 -4.03 -6.76 -9.84
C GLY A 50 -5.01 -6.93 -10.97
N ARG A 51 -5.89 -7.91 -10.82
CA ARG A 51 -6.90 -8.24 -11.83
C ARG A 51 -8.21 -8.61 -11.17
N VAL A 52 -9.29 -8.55 -11.96
CA VAL A 52 -10.58 -9.11 -11.55
C VAL A 52 -10.75 -10.44 -12.28
N ALA A 53 -10.97 -11.51 -11.55
CA ALA A 53 -11.17 -12.85 -12.09
C ALA A 53 -12.35 -13.50 -11.36
N ASP A 54 -13.32 -14.03 -12.11
CA ASP A 54 -14.52 -14.67 -11.56
C ASP A 54 -15.28 -13.75 -10.57
N GLY A 55 -15.35 -12.46 -10.89
CA GLY A 55 -16.01 -11.47 -10.05
C GLY A 55 -15.25 -11.09 -8.79
N LYS A 56 -14.01 -11.58 -8.62
CA LYS A 56 -13.18 -11.30 -7.44
C LYS A 56 -11.94 -10.51 -7.80
N GLU A 57 -11.59 -9.55 -6.96
CA GLU A 57 -10.34 -8.81 -7.07
C GLU A 57 -9.18 -9.68 -6.59
N ARG A 58 -8.15 -9.80 -7.44
CA ARG A 58 -6.92 -10.56 -7.15
C ARG A 58 -5.77 -9.57 -7.02
N VAL A 59 -5.44 -9.21 -5.80
CA VAL A 59 -4.35 -8.27 -5.51
C VAL A 59 -3.01 -8.96 -5.75
N GLY A 60 -2.16 -8.35 -6.58
CA GLY A 60 -0.83 -8.88 -6.90
C GLY A 60 0.30 -7.89 -6.66
N HIS A 61 0.00 -6.62 -6.38
CA HIS A 61 1.01 -5.58 -6.19
C HIS A 61 0.48 -4.48 -5.29
N VAL A 62 1.38 -3.79 -4.59
CA VAL A 62 1.04 -2.68 -3.71
C VAL A 62 2.12 -1.59 -3.81
N ALA A 63 1.69 -0.33 -3.67
CA ALA A 63 2.55 0.84 -3.68
C ALA A 63 2.07 1.86 -2.65
N PHE A 64 2.98 2.78 -2.23
CA PHE A 64 2.60 3.97 -1.49
C PHE A 64 2.27 5.11 -2.45
N TYR A 65 1.15 5.78 -2.22
CA TYR A 65 0.84 7.02 -2.93
C TYR A 65 1.67 8.17 -2.33
N LEU A 66 2.29 8.98 -3.19
CA LEU A 66 3.15 10.09 -2.77
C LEU A 66 2.48 11.46 -2.91
N GLY A 67 1.35 11.53 -3.59
CA GLY A 67 0.76 12.80 -4.01
C GLY A 67 1.10 13.10 -5.47
N ASN A 68 0.42 14.05 -6.07
CA ASN A 68 0.65 14.50 -7.45
C ASN A 68 0.65 13.36 -8.48
N LYS A 69 -0.23 12.36 -8.28
CA LYS A 69 -0.34 11.18 -9.13
C LYS A 69 0.92 10.31 -9.15
N GLU A 70 1.80 10.45 -8.18
CA GLU A 70 3.01 9.63 -8.08
C GLU A 70 2.87 8.56 -7.00
N PHE A 71 3.56 7.44 -7.22
CA PHE A 71 3.62 6.36 -6.24
C PHE A 71 5.03 5.78 -6.20
N ILE A 72 5.37 5.14 -5.07
CA ILE A 72 6.64 4.47 -4.90
C ILE A 72 6.39 3.01 -4.56
N HIS A 73 7.12 2.11 -5.22
CA HIS A 73 6.93 0.68 -5.09
C HIS A 73 8.25 -0.08 -5.30
N CYS A 74 8.22 -1.37 -5.01
CA CYS A 74 9.38 -2.23 -5.16
C CYS A 74 9.03 -3.46 -6.01
N LEU A 75 9.77 -3.66 -7.10
CA LEU A 75 9.77 -4.86 -7.92
C LEU A 75 11.21 -5.32 -8.07
N GLY A 76 11.81 -5.78 -6.95
CA GLY A 76 13.23 -6.01 -6.87
C GLY A 76 14.01 -4.75 -6.54
N LEU A 77 13.73 -3.66 -7.26
CA LEU A 77 14.25 -2.32 -7.00
C LEU A 77 13.13 -1.38 -6.59
N VAL A 78 13.43 -0.41 -5.74
CA VAL A 78 12.49 0.65 -5.36
C VAL A 78 12.44 1.66 -6.49
N GLU A 79 11.23 1.95 -7.00
CA GLU A 79 11.01 2.87 -8.10
C GLU A 79 9.90 3.86 -7.78
N ARG A 80 10.09 5.09 -8.25
CA ARG A 80 9.07 6.13 -8.22
C ARG A 80 8.43 6.21 -9.60
N SER A 81 7.11 6.05 -9.65
CA SER A 81 6.35 5.99 -10.90
C SER A 81 5.18 6.96 -10.84
N SER A 82 4.50 7.16 -11.97
CA SER A 82 3.38 8.08 -12.06
C SER A 82 2.17 7.44 -12.73
N PHE A 83 0.97 7.83 -12.28
CA PHE A 83 -0.29 7.54 -12.95
C PHE A 83 -0.60 8.51 -14.09
N ASP A 84 0.17 9.59 -14.22
CA ASP A 84 -0.06 10.64 -15.22
C ASP A 84 0.58 10.27 -16.57
N PRO A 85 -0.22 10.09 -17.65
CA PRO A 85 0.32 9.72 -18.96
C PRO A 85 1.32 10.73 -19.53
N THR A 86 1.32 11.97 -19.05
CA THR A 86 2.25 13.02 -19.52
C THR A 86 3.56 13.05 -18.74
N ALA A 87 3.66 12.30 -17.64
CA ALA A 87 4.87 12.28 -16.82
C ALA A 87 5.95 11.40 -17.44
N PRO A 88 7.25 11.75 -17.30
CA PRO A 88 8.34 10.95 -17.85
C PRO A 88 8.47 9.57 -17.18
N ASN A 89 7.99 9.43 -15.96
CA ASN A 89 7.99 8.15 -15.22
C ASN A 89 6.63 7.48 -15.21
N TYR A 90 5.77 7.74 -16.19
CA TYR A 90 4.46 7.11 -16.29
C TYR A 90 4.56 5.59 -16.36
N ASP A 91 3.79 4.91 -15.51
CA ASP A 91 3.70 3.46 -15.46
C ASP A 91 2.34 3.02 -16.02
N ALA A 92 2.29 2.81 -17.33
CA ALA A 92 1.05 2.42 -18.02
C ALA A 92 0.55 1.06 -17.56
N TYR A 93 1.45 0.12 -17.34
CA TYR A 93 1.09 -1.24 -16.95
C TYR A 93 0.35 -1.26 -15.61
N ASN A 94 0.92 -0.66 -14.58
CA ASN A 94 0.29 -0.63 -13.26
C ASN A 94 -0.92 0.29 -13.22
N THR A 95 -0.89 1.41 -13.92
CA THR A 95 -2.07 2.30 -14.00
C THR A 95 -3.28 1.55 -14.57
N GLY A 96 -3.07 0.71 -15.58
CA GLY A 96 -4.15 -0.05 -16.21
C GLY A 96 -4.70 -1.20 -15.37
N ARG A 97 -4.01 -1.61 -14.30
CA ARG A 97 -4.46 -2.69 -13.41
C ARG A 97 -4.73 -2.26 -11.98
N MET A 98 -4.88 -0.98 -11.76
CA MET A 98 -5.20 -0.41 -10.46
C MET A 98 -6.58 -0.86 -10.00
N LEU A 99 -6.71 -1.34 -8.76
CA LEU A 99 -7.95 -1.86 -8.20
C LEU A 99 -8.62 -0.88 -7.24
N PHE A 100 -7.93 -0.56 -6.15
CA PHE A 100 -8.43 0.33 -5.10
C PHE A 100 -7.27 0.75 -4.21
N ALA A 101 -7.56 1.60 -3.24
CA ALA A 101 -6.58 2.02 -2.25
C ALA A 101 -7.05 1.70 -0.83
N ALA A 102 -6.14 1.79 0.14
CA ALA A 102 -6.48 1.68 1.55
C ALA A 102 -5.77 2.80 2.32
N ARG A 103 -6.51 3.47 3.18
CA ARG A 103 -5.97 4.48 4.09
C ARG A 103 -5.69 3.81 5.42
N VAL A 104 -4.41 3.66 5.73
CA VAL A 104 -3.97 2.87 6.89
C VAL A 104 -3.52 3.74 8.08
N LEU A 105 -2.99 4.93 7.83
CA LEU A 105 -2.42 5.78 8.88
C LEU A 105 -3.43 6.18 9.97
N PRO A 106 -4.69 6.54 9.65
CA PRO A 106 -5.68 6.89 10.68
C PRO A 106 -6.14 5.71 11.53
N TYR A 107 -5.74 4.48 11.17
CA TYR A 107 -6.22 3.25 11.81
C TYR A 107 -5.15 2.55 12.65
N ILE A 108 -4.13 3.28 13.07
CA ILE A 108 -3.09 2.73 13.96
C ILE A 108 -3.73 2.25 15.27
N ASN A 109 -3.41 1.01 15.68
CA ASN A 109 -3.91 0.36 16.91
C ASN A 109 -5.43 0.18 16.96
N LYS A 110 -6.09 0.13 15.80
CA LYS A 110 -7.52 -0.15 15.67
C LYS A 110 -7.73 -1.55 15.12
N GLU A 111 -8.97 -2.08 15.23
CA GLU A 111 -9.28 -3.47 14.89
C GLU A 111 -8.81 -3.88 13.49
N LYS A 112 -9.00 -3.05 12.48
CA LYS A 112 -8.60 -3.31 11.10
C LYS A 112 -7.40 -2.48 10.68
N GLY A 113 -6.66 -1.91 11.62
CA GLY A 113 -5.58 -0.99 11.35
C GLY A 113 -4.23 -1.57 11.70
N LEU A 114 -3.27 -0.67 11.84
CA LEU A 114 -1.88 -0.99 12.15
C LEU A 114 -1.65 -0.99 13.65
N ASN A 115 -0.73 -1.83 14.10
CA ASN A 115 -0.25 -1.81 15.48
C ASN A 115 1.13 -1.15 15.53
N THR A 116 1.43 -0.44 16.62
CA THR A 116 2.79 0.00 16.89
C THR A 116 3.60 -1.17 17.47
N THR A 117 4.92 -1.10 17.38
CA THR A 117 5.79 -2.18 17.84
C THR A 117 5.67 -2.42 19.35
N ASP A 118 5.45 -1.38 20.13
CA ASP A 118 5.30 -1.46 21.58
C ASP A 118 3.98 -2.13 22.01
N GLN A 119 3.00 -2.25 21.11
CA GLN A 119 1.72 -2.89 21.40
C GLN A 119 1.58 -4.27 20.76
N ASN A 120 2.55 -4.71 19.97
CA ASN A 120 2.52 -6.02 19.33
C ASN A 120 3.22 -7.05 20.24
N PRO A 121 2.50 -8.07 20.76
CA PRO A 121 3.09 -9.03 21.69
C PRO A 121 4.31 -9.77 21.12
N TYR A 122 4.34 -10.05 19.82
CA TYR A 122 5.46 -10.72 19.19
C TYR A 122 6.76 -9.93 19.35
N TYR A 123 6.69 -8.62 19.06
CA TYR A 123 7.88 -7.76 19.18
C TYR A 123 8.29 -7.54 20.61
N GLN A 124 7.34 -7.38 21.53
CA GLN A 124 7.66 -7.26 22.95
C GLN A 124 8.36 -8.52 23.47
N ALA A 125 7.86 -9.70 23.11
CA ALA A 125 8.46 -10.96 23.54
C ALA A 125 9.87 -11.18 22.98
N ASN A 126 10.19 -10.64 21.82
CA ASN A 126 11.47 -10.84 21.14
C ASN A 126 12.53 -9.77 21.47
N PHE A 127 12.14 -8.62 22.03
CA PHE A 127 13.06 -7.50 22.27
C PHE A 127 13.23 -7.15 23.75
N GLU A 128 12.63 -7.90 24.64
CA GLU A 128 12.83 -7.76 26.08
C GLU A 128 13.92 -8.73 26.62
#